data_6e39881abb294273648ead62c193853a
#
_entry.id   6e39881abb294273648ead62c193853a
#
_cell.length_a   1.000
_cell.length_b   1.000
_cell.length_c   1.000
_cell.angle_alpha   90.00
_cell.angle_beta   90.00
_cell.angle_gamma   90.00
#
_symmetry.space_group_name_H-M   'P 1'
#
loop_
_entity.id
_entity.type
_entity.pdbx_description
1 polymer ?
#
loop_
_entity_poly.entity_id
_entity_poly.type
_entity_poly.pdbx_seq_one_letter_code
_entity_poly.pdbx_strand_id
1 'polypeptide(L)'
;MKTLKKLVFLRFSSLGDIAISIPLIRCFLSKYPDISITFVTKKNFTPLFDEFKDIDILELDYNGRHKGFKGLFALFRDIRKLDPIGIVDLHGSLRTNILRLFFFFSSIRYKKILKGRVEKRALTRKNNKIWLPLTPTIHRYADVLRKTGFPVDLSDHEFPLKFITPKRFNDSFFNSKLKWIGIAPFAKHAGKVYPFDLTQKVISFLQRDNQVFLFGANGYEANKLKVWERAYTNVYSLAGKYSLSEQIKIISNLDVMISMDSANGHIATNYDIPVVTIWGVTHPYAGFSPWNQNSQRNILSDRTLYPLIPTSVYGNICPNGYENCMRTIPPEKIIEVVKKTMIQTSS
;
A
#
# COMPACT_ATOMS: atom_id res chain seq x y z
N MET A 1 -22.52 -1.35 29.31
CA MET A 1 -21.47 -0.98 28.32
C MET A 1 -21.96 0.23 27.53
N LYS A 2 -21.17 1.30 27.46
CA LYS A 2 -21.51 2.50 26.68
C LYS A 2 -21.46 2.12 25.18
N THR A 3 -22.56 2.26 24.46
CA THR A 3 -22.60 1.98 23.02
C THR A 3 -21.75 3.02 22.31
N LEU A 4 -20.61 2.59 21.75
CA LEU A 4 -19.73 3.47 20.99
C LEU A 4 -20.44 3.98 19.74
N LYS A 5 -20.27 5.27 19.43
CA LYS A 5 -20.73 5.83 18.15
C LYS A 5 -19.91 5.21 17.01
N LYS A 6 -20.56 4.87 15.88
CA LYS A 6 -19.90 4.19 14.75
C LYS A 6 -19.63 5.14 13.60
N LEU A 7 -18.41 5.07 13.05
CA LEU A 7 -18.04 5.73 11.80
C LEU A 7 -17.73 4.66 10.76
N VAL A 8 -18.33 4.74 9.58
CA VAL A 8 -18.13 3.76 8.50
C VAL A 8 -17.12 4.26 7.49
N PHE A 9 -16.06 3.48 7.25
CA PHE A 9 -15.05 3.75 6.23
C PHE A 9 -15.27 2.87 5.01
N LEU A 10 -15.26 3.44 3.83
CA LEU A 10 -15.42 2.71 2.58
C LEU A 10 -14.11 2.70 1.77
N ARG A 11 -13.43 1.55 1.70
CA ARG A 11 -12.33 1.32 0.77
C ARG A 11 -12.33 -0.12 0.29
N PHE A 12 -12.96 -0.37 -0.85
CA PHE A 12 -13.21 -1.71 -1.38
C PHE A 12 -11.98 -2.39 -1.98
N SER A 13 -11.01 -1.63 -2.46
CA SER A 13 -9.74 -2.04 -3.09
C SER A 13 -8.88 -0.79 -3.35
N SER A 14 -7.60 -0.83 -3.66
CA SER A 14 -6.73 -2.00 -3.71
C SER A 14 -6.02 -2.21 -2.37
N LEU A 15 -5.22 -3.28 -2.24
CA LEU A 15 -4.46 -3.57 -1.02
C LEU A 15 -3.59 -2.37 -0.59
N GLY A 16 -2.83 -1.77 -1.54
CA GLY A 16 -1.98 -0.61 -1.24
C GLY A 16 -2.77 0.63 -0.81
N ASP A 17 -3.93 0.90 -1.43
CA ASP A 17 -4.78 2.02 -1.02
C ASP A 17 -5.34 1.86 0.39
N ILE A 18 -5.62 0.62 0.81
CA ILE A 18 -6.04 0.31 2.18
C ILE A 18 -4.86 0.48 3.12
N ALA A 19 -3.68 -0.04 2.77
CA ALA A 19 -2.46 0.12 3.56
C ALA A 19 -2.12 1.61 3.81
N ILE A 20 -2.32 2.49 2.81
CA ILE A 20 -2.17 3.95 2.97
C ILE A 20 -3.12 4.52 4.04
N SER A 21 -4.28 3.90 4.30
CA SER A 21 -5.22 4.41 5.30
C SER A 21 -4.87 4.03 6.74
N ILE A 22 -4.00 3.05 6.97
CA ILE A 22 -3.69 2.52 8.30
C ILE A 22 -3.11 3.58 9.25
N PRO A 23 -2.10 4.39 8.87
CA PRO A 23 -1.60 5.44 9.77
C PRO A 23 -2.68 6.46 10.16
N LEU A 24 -3.55 6.83 9.21
CA LEU A 24 -4.67 7.72 9.47
C LEU A 24 -5.67 7.13 10.47
N ILE A 25 -5.92 5.83 10.37
CA ILE A 25 -6.82 5.09 11.27
C ILE A 25 -6.24 5.06 12.69
N ARG A 26 -4.92 4.86 12.85
CA ARG A 26 -4.26 4.92 14.17
C ARG A 26 -4.43 6.29 14.80
N CYS A 27 -4.11 7.37 14.09
CA CYS A 27 -4.33 8.74 14.57
C CYS A 27 -5.81 8.99 14.94
N PHE A 28 -6.74 8.44 14.16
CA PHE A 28 -8.17 8.59 14.44
C PHE A 28 -8.58 7.88 15.73
N LEU A 29 -8.20 6.62 15.91
CA LEU A 29 -8.58 5.83 17.08
C LEU A 29 -7.92 6.38 18.36
N SER A 30 -6.68 6.86 18.28
CA SER A 30 -6.01 7.53 19.39
C SER A 30 -6.74 8.81 19.82
N LYS A 31 -7.17 9.62 18.85
CA LYS A 31 -7.82 10.91 19.11
C LYS A 31 -9.29 10.79 19.53
N TYR A 32 -9.99 9.77 19.04
CA TYR A 32 -11.45 9.58 19.23
C TYR A 32 -11.77 8.20 19.83
N PRO A 33 -11.34 7.91 21.06
CA PRO A 33 -11.51 6.58 21.67
C PRO A 33 -12.96 6.18 21.94
N ASP A 34 -13.89 7.14 21.95
CA ASP A 34 -15.33 6.88 22.10
C ASP A 34 -16.04 6.54 20.76
N ILE A 35 -15.29 6.43 19.63
CA ILE A 35 -15.85 6.15 18.31
C ILE A 35 -15.22 4.88 17.75
N SER A 36 -16.05 3.88 17.46
CA SER A 36 -15.62 2.66 16.76
C SER A 36 -15.67 2.85 15.24
N ILE A 37 -14.83 2.10 14.53
CA ILE A 37 -14.81 2.05 13.07
C ILE A 37 -15.43 0.77 12.57
N THR A 38 -16.33 0.86 11.58
CA THR A 38 -16.62 -0.27 10.70
C THR A 38 -15.99 -0.02 9.34
N PHE A 39 -15.03 -0.85 8.94
CA PHE A 39 -14.34 -0.72 7.66
C PHE A 39 -14.94 -1.67 6.63
N VAL A 40 -15.43 -1.13 5.51
CA VAL A 40 -16.04 -1.92 4.42
C VAL A 40 -14.98 -2.23 3.39
N THR A 41 -14.60 -3.51 3.29
CA THR A 41 -13.57 -3.97 2.36
C THR A 41 -13.77 -5.44 1.98
N LYS A 42 -12.96 -5.94 1.03
CA LYS A 42 -12.97 -7.36 0.67
C LYS A 42 -12.31 -8.21 1.75
N LYS A 43 -12.77 -9.44 1.92
CA LYS A 43 -12.27 -10.42 2.90
C LYS A 43 -10.75 -10.59 2.86
N ASN A 44 -10.15 -10.69 1.69
CA ASN A 44 -8.70 -10.91 1.54
C ASN A 44 -7.81 -9.71 1.95
N PHE A 45 -8.39 -8.58 2.34
CA PHE A 45 -7.66 -7.41 2.85
C PHE A 45 -7.81 -7.22 4.36
N THR A 46 -8.64 -8.03 5.03
CA THR A 46 -8.88 -7.93 6.47
C THR A 46 -7.61 -8.07 7.32
N PRO A 47 -6.57 -8.84 6.90
CA PRO A 47 -5.34 -8.93 7.69
C PRO A 47 -4.59 -7.61 7.92
N LEU A 48 -4.87 -6.56 7.13
CA LEU A 48 -4.33 -5.22 7.40
C LEU A 48 -4.85 -4.59 8.69
N PHE A 49 -5.92 -5.14 9.26
CA PHE A 49 -6.58 -4.63 10.46
C PHE A 49 -6.37 -5.51 11.70
N ASP A 50 -5.55 -6.58 11.60
CA ASP A 50 -5.32 -7.54 12.69
C ASP A 50 -4.73 -6.89 13.96
N GLU A 51 -4.14 -5.72 13.86
CA GLU A 51 -3.61 -4.95 14.99
C GLU A 51 -4.69 -4.20 15.80
N PHE A 52 -5.87 -3.98 15.21
CA PHE A 52 -6.92 -3.15 15.82
C PHE A 52 -8.03 -4.00 16.45
N LYS A 53 -8.26 -3.79 17.74
CA LYS A 53 -9.36 -4.43 18.47
C LYS A 53 -10.71 -3.73 18.26
N ASP A 54 -10.67 -2.44 17.93
CA ASP A 54 -11.85 -1.56 17.88
C ASP A 54 -12.32 -1.28 16.45
N ILE A 55 -11.91 -2.14 15.49
CA ILE A 55 -12.37 -2.07 14.10
C ILE A 55 -13.20 -3.30 13.76
N ASP A 56 -14.46 -3.07 13.45
CA ASP A 56 -15.32 -4.07 12.82
C ASP A 56 -15.09 -4.10 11.32
N ILE A 57 -15.08 -5.28 10.70
CA ILE A 57 -15.02 -5.41 9.25
C ILE A 57 -16.38 -5.82 8.69
N LEU A 58 -16.93 -4.99 7.82
CA LEU A 58 -18.04 -5.39 6.95
C LEU A 58 -17.47 -5.93 5.64
N GLU A 59 -17.46 -7.26 5.52
CA GLU A 59 -16.93 -7.91 4.33
C GLU A 59 -17.77 -7.62 3.09
N LEU A 60 -17.09 -7.15 2.05
CA LEU A 60 -17.71 -6.86 0.77
C LEU A 60 -17.62 -8.07 -0.17
N ASP A 61 -18.76 -8.71 -0.42
CA ASP A 61 -18.89 -9.83 -1.34
C ASP A 61 -19.41 -9.37 -2.71
N TYR A 62 -18.51 -9.12 -3.63
CA TYR A 62 -18.85 -8.71 -5.00
C TYR A 62 -19.41 -9.81 -5.89
N ASN A 63 -19.14 -11.07 -5.56
CA ASN A 63 -19.55 -12.21 -6.38
C ASN A 63 -20.91 -12.76 -5.95
N GLY A 64 -21.31 -12.50 -4.69
CA GLY A 64 -22.57 -12.92 -4.10
C GLY A 64 -23.45 -11.75 -3.67
N ARG A 65 -23.61 -11.57 -2.34
CA ARG A 65 -24.58 -10.66 -1.71
C ARG A 65 -24.53 -9.21 -2.22
N HIS A 66 -23.33 -8.67 -2.51
CA HIS A 66 -23.15 -7.27 -2.91
C HIS A 66 -22.91 -7.10 -4.44
N LYS A 67 -23.39 -8.06 -5.25
CA LYS A 67 -23.24 -8.06 -6.71
C LYS A 67 -24.25 -7.13 -7.37
N GLY A 68 -23.79 -6.30 -8.30
CA GLY A 68 -24.63 -5.44 -9.15
C GLY A 68 -25.41 -4.37 -8.36
N PHE A 69 -26.47 -3.81 -8.97
CA PHE A 69 -27.26 -2.74 -8.36
C PHE A 69 -28.04 -3.21 -7.12
N LYS A 70 -28.71 -4.37 -7.19
CA LYS A 70 -29.40 -4.98 -6.04
C LYS A 70 -28.44 -5.24 -4.88
N GLY A 71 -27.21 -5.64 -5.18
CA GLY A 71 -26.17 -5.84 -4.18
C GLY A 71 -25.68 -4.53 -3.55
N LEU A 72 -25.64 -3.42 -4.29
CA LEU A 72 -25.38 -2.10 -3.70
C LEU A 72 -26.48 -1.65 -2.75
N PHE A 73 -27.73 -1.98 -3.06
CA PHE A 73 -28.84 -1.71 -2.16
C PHE A 73 -28.78 -2.60 -0.91
N ALA A 74 -28.37 -3.86 -1.05
CA ALA A 74 -28.11 -4.73 0.11
C ALA A 74 -27.00 -4.14 1.00
N LEU A 75 -25.88 -3.67 0.41
CA LEU A 75 -24.80 -3.02 1.14
C LEU A 75 -25.29 -1.74 1.86
N PHE A 76 -26.12 -0.93 1.20
CA PHE A 76 -26.76 0.22 1.85
C PHE A 76 -27.53 -0.19 3.10
N ARG A 77 -28.36 -1.25 3.01
CA ARG A 77 -29.14 -1.75 4.16
C ARG A 77 -28.22 -2.26 5.27
N ASP A 78 -27.16 -2.96 4.93
CA ASP A 78 -26.20 -3.48 5.90
C ASP A 78 -25.48 -2.34 6.63
N ILE A 79 -25.05 -1.28 5.91
CA ILE A 79 -24.45 -0.10 6.53
C ILE A 79 -25.47 0.67 7.38
N ARG A 80 -26.70 0.83 6.91
CA ARG A 80 -27.76 1.54 7.66
C ARG A 80 -28.10 0.88 8.98
N LYS A 81 -28.06 -0.47 9.05
CA LYS A 81 -28.27 -1.22 10.30
C LYS A 81 -27.22 -0.95 11.38
N LEU A 82 -26.03 -0.46 10.99
CA LEU A 82 -24.99 -0.10 11.93
C LEU A 82 -25.27 1.24 12.64
N ASP A 83 -26.27 2.00 12.19
CA ASP A 83 -26.63 3.35 12.65
C ASP A 83 -25.40 4.29 12.76
N PRO A 84 -24.65 4.49 11.66
CA PRO A 84 -23.42 5.25 11.72
C PRO A 84 -23.68 6.76 11.82
N ILE A 85 -22.86 7.46 12.60
CA ILE A 85 -22.86 8.93 12.68
C ILE A 85 -22.29 9.60 11.43
N GLY A 86 -21.56 8.84 10.59
CA GLY A 86 -20.99 9.34 9.34
C GLY A 86 -20.37 8.25 8.48
N ILE A 87 -20.18 8.56 7.20
CA ILE A 87 -19.55 7.69 6.21
C ILE A 87 -18.38 8.42 5.58
N VAL A 88 -17.19 7.82 5.69
CA VAL A 88 -15.89 8.27 5.17
C VAL A 88 -15.59 7.47 3.90
N ASP A 89 -15.94 7.99 2.73
CA ASP A 89 -15.70 7.31 1.45
C ASP A 89 -14.29 7.62 0.92
N LEU A 90 -13.34 6.75 1.25
CA LEU A 90 -11.97 6.78 0.75
C LEU A 90 -11.85 6.14 -0.65
N HIS A 91 -12.92 5.50 -1.16
CA HIS A 91 -12.90 4.80 -2.44
C HIS A 91 -13.27 5.70 -3.63
N GLY A 92 -14.32 6.52 -3.49
CA GLY A 92 -14.76 7.51 -4.49
C GLY A 92 -14.96 6.91 -5.90
N SER A 93 -15.54 5.71 -6.00
CA SER A 93 -15.85 5.01 -7.26
C SER A 93 -17.29 5.27 -7.71
N LEU A 94 -17.63 4.78 -8.92
CA LEU A 94 -19.03 4.80 -9.38
C LEU A 94 -19.95 4.09 -8.39
N ARG A 95 -19.53 2.95 -7.84
CA ARG A 95 -20.32 2.19 -6.87
C ARG A 95 -20.57 2.97 -5.57
N THR A 96 -19.56 3.65 -5.04
CA THR A 96 -19.74 4.47 -3.84
C THR A 96 -20.52 5.75 -4.11
N ASN A 97 -20.50 6.26 -5.34
CA ASN A 97 -21.39 7.37 -5.74
C ASN A 97 -22.85 6.93 -5.79
N ILE A 98 -23.16 5.73 -6.30
CA ILE A 98 -24.52 5.16 -6.26
C ILE A 98 -24.93 4.90 -4.81
N LEU A 99 -24.05 4.32 -4.01
CA LEU A 99 -24.31 4.11 -2.57
C LEU A 99 -24.62 5.43 -1.86
N ARG A 100 -23.89 6.51 -2.19
CA ARG A 100 -24.16 7.85 -1.66
C ARG A 100 -25.55 8.36 -1.99
N LEU A 101 -26.10 8.06 -3.19
CA LEU A 101 -27.44 8.44 -3.55
C LEU A 101 -28.50 7.79 -2.65
N PHE A 102 -28.29 6.54 -2.22
CA PHE A 102 -29.18 5.88 -1.26
C PHE A 102 -29.17 6.55 0.12
N PHE A 103 -28.06 7.20 0.50
CA PHE A 103 -27.96 7.96 1.75
C PHE A 103 -28.37 9.42 1.63
N PHE A 104 -28.83 9.88 0.44
CA PHE A 104 -29.10 11.30 0.19
C PHE A 104 -30.17 11.89 1.14
N PHE A 105 -31.21 11.11 1.43
CA PHE A 105 -32.30 11.53 2.33
C PHE A 105 -32.08 11.11 3.80
N SER A 106 -30.89 10.63 4.15
CA SER A 106 -30.55 10.30 5.54
C SER A 106 -29.85 11.49 6.20
N SER A 107 -29.93 11.55 7.54
CA SER A 107 -29.17 12.51 8.37
C SER A 107 -27.66 12.17 8.47
N ILE A 108 -27.22 11.04 7.88
CA ILE A 108 -25.85 10.53 7.96
C ILE A 108 -24.92 11.39 7.11
N ARG A 109 -23.85 11.92 7.72
CA ARG A 109 -22.84 12.71 7.02
C ARG A 109 -22.01 11.82 6.08
N TYR A 110 -22.27 11.87 4.79
CA TYR A 110 -21.50 11.13 3.78
C TYR A 110 -20.50 12.05 3.06
N LYS A 111 -19.21 11.85 3.29
CA LYS A 111 -18.13 12.60 2.62
C LYS A 111 -17.25 11.66 1.83
N LYS A 112 -16.84 12.09 0.61
CA LYS A 112 -16.01 11.29 -0.29
C LYS A 112 -14.71 11.97 -0.64
N ILE A 113 -13.73 11.16 -0.99
CA ILE A 113 -12.41 11.60 -1.43
C ILE A 113 -12.49 12.43 -2.73
N LEU A 114 -11.73 13.52 -2.75
CA LEU A 114 -11.40 14.27 -3.96
C LEU A 114 -10.10 13.71 -4.54
N LYS A 115 -10.22 12.99 -5.67
CA LYS A 115 -9.10 12.23 -6.27
C LYS A 115 -8.08 13.09 -7.03
N GLY A 116 -8.29 14.39 -7.17
CA GLY A 116 -7.39 15.28 -7.92
C GLY A 116 -7.22 14.85 -9.39
N ARG A 117 -8.32 14.55 -10.09
CA ARG A 117 -8.24 14.02 -11.46
C ARG A 117 -7.68 15.02 -12.46
N VAL A 118 -7.92 16.31 -12.26
CA VAL A 118 -7.44 17.39 -13.13
C VAL A 118 -5.92 17.48 -12.99
N GLU A 119 -5.42 17.57 -11.76
CA GLU A 119 -3.99 17.66 -11.45
C GLU A 119 -3.24 16.40 -11.91
N LYS A 120 -3.85 15.22 -11.72
CA LYS A 120 -3.31 13.94 -12.19
C LYS A 120 -3.15 13.92 -13.71
N ARG A 121 -4.16 14.41 -14.46
CA ARG A 121 -4.06 14.55 -15.92
C ARG A 121 -2.99 15.56 -16.31
N ALA A 122 -2.91 16.69 -15.62
CA ALA A 122 -1.92 17.72 -15.90
C ALA A 122 -0.48 17.21 -15.68
N LEU A 123 -0.26 16.35 -14.67
CA LEU A 123 1.04 15.73 -14.40
C LEU A 123 1.40 14.65 -15.43
N THR A 124 0.42 13.91 -16.01
CA THR A 124 0.69 12.74 -16.85
C THR A 124 0.44 12.96 -18.35
N ARG A 125 -0.10 14.12 -18.75
CA ARG A 125 -0.36 14.43 -20.15
C ARG A 125 0.94 14.53 -20.96
N LYS A 126 0.86 14.22 -22.26
CA LYS A 126 2.02 14.23 -23.17
C LYS A 126 2.59 15.63 -23.38
N ASN A 127 1.73 16.60 -23.65
CA ASN A 127 2.12 17.99 -23.95
C ASN A 127 1.73 18.93 -22.79
N ASN A 128 2.49 20.03 -22.62
CA ASN A 128 2.25 21.06 -21.58
C ASN A 128 2.06 20.47 -20.18
N LYS A 129 2.86 19.47 -19.83
CA LYS A 129 2.84 18.78 -18.54
C LYS A 129 3.08 19.79 -17.40
N ILE A 130 2.24 19.74 -16.36
CA ILE A 130 2.47 20.52 -15.15
C ILE A 130 3.25 19.64 -14.17
N TRP A 131 4.50 20.04 -13.92
CA TRP A 131 5.45 19.29 -13.10
C TRP A 131 5.42 19.77 -11.65
N LEU A 132 4.35 19.41 -10.92
CA LEU A 132 4.16 19.75 -9.51
C LEU A 132 3.79 18.50 -8.71
N PRO A 133 4.34 18.33 -7.48
CA PRO A 133 3.91 17.26 -6.59
C PRO A 133 2.42 17.39 -6.28
N LEU A 134 1.70 16.28 -6.41
CA LEU A 134 0.28 16.23 -6.04
C LEU A 134 0.14 15.96 -4.54
N THR A 135 -0.95 16.42 -3.95
CA THR A 135 -1.30 16.10 -2.57
C THR A 135 -1.25 14.59 -2.35
N PRO A 136 -0.44 14.09 -1.38
CA PRO A 136 -0.36 12.66 -1.07
C PRO A 136 -1.72 12.06 -0.72
N THR A 137 -1.94 10.80 -1.09
CA THR A 137 -3.23 10.12 -0.92
C THR A 137 -3.68 10.08 0.54
N ILE A 138 -2.75 9.92 1.48
CA ILE A 138 -3.08 9.91 2.92
C ILE A 138 -3.67 11.26 3.38
N HIS A 139 -3.12 12.39 2.90
CA HIS A 139 -3.67 13.71 3.22
C HIS A 139 -5.06 13.94 2.58
N ARG A 140 -5.30 13.34 1.40
CA ARG A 140 -6.65 13.35 0.80
C ARG A 140 -7.64 12.52 1.64
N TYR A 141 -7.18 11.46 2.29
CA TYR A 141 -7.98 10.67 3.23
C TYR A 141 -8.26 11.45 4.51
N ALA A 142 -7.25 12.13 5.08
CA ALA A 142 -7.42 13.01 6.24
C ALA A 142 -8.42 14.14 5.97
N ASP A 143 -8.44 14.70 4.75
CA ASP A 143 -9.42 15.72 4.35
C ASP A 143 -10.87 15.18 4.33
N VAL A 144 -11.08 13.91 3.99
CA VAL A 144 -12.42 13.28 4.08
C VAL A 144 -12.86 13.20 5.53
N LEU A 145 -11.98 12.76 6.45
CA LEU A 145 -12.27 12.74 7.89
C LEU A 145 -12.59 14.12 8.43
N ARG A 146 -11.77 15.12 8.12
CA ARG A 146 -12.02 16.51 8.50
C ARG A 146 -13.39 17.00 8.03
N LYS A 147 -13.76 16.73 6.78
CA LYS A 147 -15.07 17.08 6.20
C LYS A 147 -16.23 16.32 6.84
N THR A 148 -15.98 15.15 7.42
CA THR A 148 -16.98 14.37 8.16
C THR A 148 -17.16 14.92 9.60
N GLY A 149 -16.27 15.78 10.06
CA GLY A 149 -16.30 16.41 11.39
C GLY A 149 -15.28 15.82 12.36
N PHE A 150 -14.32 15.03 11.87
CA PHE A 150 -13.31 14.33 12.68
C PHE A 150 -11.90 14.63 12.16
N PRO A 151 -11.38 15.86 12.34
CA PRO A 151 -10.04 16.20 11.91
C PRO A 151 -8.99 15.44 12.73
N VAL A 152 -7.99 14.87 12.03
CA VAL A 152 -6.79 14.25 12.63
C VAL A 152 -5.54 14.95 12.11
N ASP A 153 -4.49 14.98 12.94
CA ASP A 153 -3.15 15.36 12.54
C ASP A 153 -2.32 14.08 12.31
N LEU A 154 -1.65 14.00 11.20
CA LEU A 154 -0.79 12.85 10.89
C LEU A 154 0.56 12.93 11.61
N SER A 155 0.93 14.10 12.14
CA SER A 155 2.11 14.24 13.01
C SER A 155 1.94 13.54 14.35
N ASP A 156 0.70 13.31 14.80
CA ASP A 156 0.37 12.58 16.02
C ASP A 156 0.46 11.05 15.85
N HIS A 157 0.94 10.56 14.69
CA HIS A 157 1.04 9.13 14.44
C HIS A 157 2.14 8.48 15.27
N GLU A 158 1.78 7.40 15.95
CA GLU A 158 2.70 6.51 16.62
C GLU A 158 2.77 5.16 15.89
N PHE A 159 3.99 4.63 15.73
CA PHE A 159 4.17 3.32 15.14
C PHE A 159 3.84 2.22 16.15
N PRO A 160 3.21 1.11 15.73
CA PRO A 160 2.94 0.00 16.61
C PRO A 160 4.24 -0.75 16.92
N LEU A 161 4.20 -1.56 17.99
CA LEU A 161 5.25 -2.53 18.26
C LEU A 161 5.34 -3.55 17.10
N LYS A 162 6.55 -4.04 16.87
CA LYS A 162 6.77 -5.11 15.88
C LYS A 162 6.00 -6.36 16.29
N PHE A 163 5.39 -7.02 15.33
CA PHE A 163 4.71 -8.29 15.59
C PHE A 163 5.70 -9.41 15.90
N ILE A 164 5.25 -10.37 16.71
CA ILE A 164 5.96 -11.65 16.85
C ILE A 164 5.84 -12.40 15.52
N THR A 165 6.97 -12.79 14.96
CA THR A 165 7.03 -13.57 13.74
C THR A 165 6.38 -14.95 13.91
N PRO A 166 5.78 -15.53 12.87
CA PRO A 166 5.17 -16.86 12.96
C PRO A 166 6.18 -17.91 13.42
N LYS A 167 5.79 -18.80 14.37
CA LYS A 167 6.69 -19.84 14.91
C LYS A 167 7.36 -20.66 13.79
N ARG A 168 6.58 -21.15 12.82
CA ARG A 168 7.10 -21.93 11.68
C ARG A 168 8.11 -21.16 10.83
N PHE A 169 8.09 -19.83 10.84
CA PHE A 169 9.08 -19.00 10.17
C PHE A 169 10.39 -18.98 10.97
N ASN A 170 10.31 -18.77 12.28
CA ASN A 170 11.48 -18.75 13.17
C ASN A 170 12.21 -20.10 13.15
N ASP A 171 11.47 -21.21 13.21
CA ASP A 171 12.05 -22.57 13.21
C ASP A 171 12.81 -22.88 11.92
N SER A 172 12.45 -22.25 10.79
CA SER A 172 13.03 -22.54 9.49
C SER A 172 14.17 -21.62 9.06
N PHE A 173 14.18 -20.35 9.52
CA PHE A 173 14.97 -19.29 8.85
C PHE A 173 15.62 -18.30 9.80
N PHE A 174 15.43 -18.40 11.11
CA PHE A 174 15.91 -17.38 12.03
C PHE A 174 17.43 -17.41 12.16
N ASN A 175 18.12 -16.46 11.51
CA ASN A 175 19.51 -16.13 11.80
C ASN A 175 19.58 -14.71 12.36
N SER A 176 19.68 -14.58 13.68
CA SER A 176 19.69 -13.29 14.39
C SER A 176 20.89 -12.40 14.08
N LYS A 177 21.92 -12.92 13.38
CA LYS A 177 23.14 -12.18 13.03
C LYS A 177 23.01 -11.43 11.71
N LEU A 178 22.10 -11.84 10.84
CA LEU A 178 21.93 -11.23 9.50
C LEU A 178 20.79 -10.21 9.51
N LYS A 179 20.99 -9.12 8.77
CA LYS A 179 19.93 -8.14 8.49
C LYS A 179 18.88 -8.75 7.57
N TRP A 180 17.63 -8.33 7.73
CA TRP A 180 16.48 -8.84 6.97
C TRP A 180 16.06 -7.85 5.90
N ILE A 181 16.21 -8.22 4.64
CA ILE A 181 15.83 -7.42 3.50
C ILE A 181 14.58 -8.01 2.85
N GLY A 182 13.50 -7.23 2.80
CA GLY A 182 12.32 -7.59 2.01
C GLY A 182 12.47 -7.13 0.56
N ILE A 183 12.09 -7.96 -0.41
CA ILE A 183 12.02 -7.58 -1.82
C ILE A 183 10.64 -7.95 -2.37
N ALA A 184 9.89 -6.94 -2.84
CA ALA A 184 8.61 -7.09 -3.52
C ALA A 184 8.76 -6.70 -5.01
N PRO A 185 9.18 -7.62 -5.89
CA PRO A 185 9.62 -7.30 -7.25
C PRO A 185 8.46 -7.13 -8.24
N PHE A 186 7.23 -7.36 -7.80
CA PHE A 186 6.06 -7.32 -8.68
C PHE A 186 5.21 -6.07 -8.45
N ALA A 187 4.49 -5.69 -9.50
CA ALA A 187 3.44 -4.69 -9.45
C ALA A 187 2.30 -5.08 -10.41
N LYS A 188 1.13 -4.48 -10.21
CA LYS A 188 -0.06 -4.78 -11.03
C LYS A 188 0.13 -4.53 -12.53
N HIS A 189 0.99 -3.57 -12.90
CA HIS A 189 1.20 -3.15 -14.28
C HIS A 189 2.68 -3.28 -14.66
N ALA A 190 2.97 -3.80 -15.86
CA ALA A 190 4.32 -4.07 -16.34
C ALA A 190 5.24 -2.85 -16.31
N GLY A 191 4.74 -1.64 -16.64
CA GLY A 191 5.52 -0.40 -16.56
C GLY A 191 6.00 0.01 -15.17
N LYS A 192 5.66 -0.75 -14.13
CA LYS A 192 6.14 -0.58 -12.75
C LYS A 192 7.00 -1.74 -12.26
N VAL A 193 7.30 -2.72 -13.09
CA VAL A 193 8.09 -3.92 -12.72
C VAL A 193 9.53 -3.73 -13.17
N TYR A 194 10.45 -3.72 -12.22
CA TYR A 194 11.88 -3.68 -12.52
C TYR A 194 12.31 -4.97 -13.23
N PRO A 195 13.19 -4.90 -14.26
CA PRO A 195 13.58 -6.07 -15.03
C PRO A 195 14.09 -7.22 -14.15
N PHE A 196 13.61 -8.43 -14.39
CA PHE A 196 13.90 -9.57 -13.52
C PHE A 196 15.36 -9.99 -13.54
N ASP A 197 16.04 -9.86 -14.68
CA ASP A 197 17.47 -10.09 -14.81
C ASP A 197 18.29 -9.11 -13.95
N LEU A 198 17.87 -7.85 -13.88
CA LEU A 198 18.49 -6.83 -13.04
C LEU A 198 18.10 -7.02 -11.55
N THR A 199 16.86 -7.43 -11.27
CA THR A 199 16.43 -7.79 -9.92
C THR A 199 17.28 -8.93 -9.35
N GLN A 200 17.58 -9.96 -10.16
CA GLN A 200 18.45 -11.06 -9.76
C GLN A 200 19.88 -10.59 -9.43
N LYS A 201 20.43 -9.60 -10.13
CA LYS A 201 21.73 -9.01 -9.78
C LYS A 201 21.70 -8.34 -8.40
N VAL A 202 20.62 -7.61 -8.09
CA VAL A 202 20.41 -7.01 -6.75
C VAL A 202 20.33 -8.10 -5.68
N ILE A 203 19.53 -9.14 -5.90
CA ILE A 203 19.37 -10.27 -4.97
C ILE A 203 20.70 -10.98 -4.76
N SER A 204 21.42 -11.34 -5.85
CA SER A 204 22.71 -12.03 -5.80
C SER A 204 23.74 -11.28 -4.97
N PHE A 205 23.72 -9.96 -5.00
CA PHE A 205 24.63 -9.15 -4.20
C PHE A 205 24.19 -9.10 -2.73
N LEU A 206 22.93 -8.74 -2.47
CA LEU A 206 22.45 -8.49 -1.10
C LEU A 206 22.40 -9.76 -0.24
N GLN A 207 22.14 -10.93 -0.81
CA GLN A 207 22.04 -12.19 -0.08
C GLN A 207 23.38 -12.70 0.48
N ARG A 208 24.52 -12.11 0.09
CA ARG A 208 25.86 -12.54 0.59
C ARG A 208 25.98 -12.31 2.09
N ASP A 209 25.50 -11.17 2.57
CA ASP A 209 25.65 -10.71 3.94
C ASP A 209 24.31 -10.47 4.66
N ASN A 210 23.18 -10.82 4.02
CA ASN A 210 21.85 -10.58 4.56
C ASN A 210 20.90 -11.74 4.23
N GLN A 211 19.81 -11.85 4.97
CA GLN A 211 18.66 -12.69 4.62
C GLN A 211 17.70 -11.90 3.76
N VAL A 212 17.33 -12.44 2.61
CA VAL A 212 16.45 -11.81 1.64
C VAL A 212 15.11 -12.54 1.59
N PHE A 213 14.02 -11.84 1.91
CA PHE A 213 12.66 -12.36 1.87
C PHE A 213 11.92 -11.82 0.65
N LEU A 214 11.41 -12.72 -0.19
CA LEU A 214 10.74 -12.38 -1.44
C LEU A 214 9.22 -12.41 -1.24
N PHE A 215 8.57 -11.29 -1.53
CA PHE A 215 7.12 -11.09 -1.41
C PHE A 215 6.44 -11.12 -2.77
N GLY A 216 5.32 -11.81 -2.86
CA GLY A 216 4.51 -11.91 -4.08
C GLY A 216 3.18 -12.61 -3.81
N ALA A 217 2.29 -12.58 -4.81
CA ALA A 217 1.02 -13.30 -4.79
C ALA A 217 1.21 -14.79 -5.16
N ASN A 218 0.16 -15.57 -4.93
CA ASN A 218 0.11 -16.95 -5.37
C ASN A 218 0.13 -17.07 -6.90
N GLY A 219 0.41 -18.27 -7.40
CA GLY A 219 0.41 -18.58 -8.83
C GLY A 219 1.70 -18.15 -9.53
N TYR A 220 1.61 -17.34 -10.57
CA TYR A 220 2.76 -16.96 -11.40
C TYR A 220 3.91 -16.36 -10.59
N GLU A 221 3.60 -15.40 -9.68
CA GLU A 221 4.62 -14.72 -8.88
C GLU A 221 5.33 -15.71 -7.95
N ALA A 222 4.58 -16.55 -7.23
CA ALA A 222 5.15 -17.58 -6.36
C ALA A 222 6.06 -18.54 -7.12
N ASN A 223 5.65 -19.00 -8.32
CA ASN A 223 6.47 -19.89 -9.15
C ASN A 223 7.78 -19.21 -9.59
N LYS A 224 7.73 -17.93 -9.95
CA LYS A 224 8.93 -17.16 -10.31
C LYS A 224 9.87 -17.00 -9.13
N LEU A 225 9.37 -16.64 -7.95
CA LEU A 225 10.17 -16.47 -6.74
C LEU A 225 10.79 -17.79 -6.24
N LYS A 226 10.11 -18.91 -6.43
CA LYS A 226 10.64 -20.22 -6.10
C LYS A 226 11.90 -20.57 -6.92
N VAL A 227 11.99 -20.11 -8.15
CA VAL A 227 13.21 -20.28 -8.98
C VAL A 227 14.37 -19.48 -8.36
N TRP A 228 14.13 -18.26 -7.92
CA TRP A 228 15.15 -17.43 -7.29
C TRP A 228 15.56 -17.97 -5.91
N GLU A 229 14.61 -18.43 -5.10
CA GLU A 229 14.88 -19.10 -3.82
C GLU A 229 15.85 -20.29 -3.98
N ARG A 230 15.69 -21.08 -5.04
CA ARG A 230 16.58 -22.24 -5.32
C ARG A 230 17.97 -21.85 -5.81
N ALA A 231 18.11 -20.65 -6.38
CA ALA A 231 19.36 -20.18 -6.97
C ALA A 231 20.32 -19.56 -5.97
N TYR A 232 19.85 -19.20 -4.75
CA TYR A 232 20.62 -18.46 -3.76
C TYR A 232 20.45 -19.02 -2.34
N THR A 233 21.50 -18.97 -1.52
CA THR A 233 21.54 -19.61 -0.20
C THR A 233 20.69 -18.89 0.85
N ASN A 234 20.73 -17.55 0.88
CA ASN A 234 20.06 -16.72 1.90
C ASN A 234 18.81 -16.03 1.34
N VAL A 235 18.13 -16.66 0.38
CA VAL A 235 16.92 -16.12 -0.27
C VAL A 235 15.73 -17.03 -0.02
N TYR A 236 14.65 -16.47 0.51
CA TYR A 236 13.46 -17.22 0.93
C TYR A 236 12.20 -16.61 0.33
N SER A 237 11.43 -17.41 -0.42
CA SER A 237 10.15 -16.98 -0.96
C SER A 237 9.02 -17.20 0.05
N LEU A 238 8.28 -16.14 0.34
CA LEU A 238 7.09 -16.18 1.21
C LEU A 238 5.80 -16.36 0.41
N ALA A 239 5.83 -16.07 -0.89
CA ALA A 239 4.69 -16.16 -1.77
C ALA A 239 4.13 -17.60 -1.85
N GLY A 240 2.83 -17.74 -1.64
CA GLY A 240 2.16 -19.05 -1.63
C GLY A 240 2.41 -19.92 -0.41
N LYS A 241 3.37 -19.58 0.44
CA LYS A 241 3.70 -20.33 1.67
C LYS A 241 3.11 -19.69 2.93
N TYR A 242 3.01 -18.36 2.96
CA TYR A 242 2.54 -17.57 4.10
C TYR A 242 1.32 -16.76 3.72
N SER A 243 0.33 -16.72 4.61
CA SER A 243 -0.85 -15.85 4.47
C SER A 243 -0.46 -14.37 4.51
N LEU A 244 -1.36 -13.47 4.07
CA LEU A 244 -1.09 -12.03 4.15
C LEU A 244 -0.85 -11.57 5.60
N SER A 245 -1.58 -12.09 6.59
CA SER A 245 -1.37 -11.81 8.02
C SER A 245 0.05 -12.19 8.46
N GLU A 246 0.52 -13.38 8.08
CA GLU A 246 1.88 -13.83 8.41
C GLU A 246 2.94 -13.00 7.68
N GLN A 247 2.72 -12.66 6.40
CA GLN A 247 3.64 -11.79 5.66
C GLN A 247 3.74 -10.39 6.30
N ILE A 248 2.64 -9.81 6.79
CA ILE A 248 2.65 -8.54 7.52
C ILE A 248 3.50 -8.64 8.78
N LYS A 249 3.38 -9.73 9.55
CA LYS A 249 4.20 -9.97 10.75
C LYS A 249 5.69 -10.06 10.42
N ILE A 250 6.04 -10.67 9.29
CA ILE A 250 7.44 -10.74 8.82
C ILE A 250 7.89 -9.35 8.36
N ILE A 251 7.07 -8.62 7.59
CA ILE A 251 7.36 -7.25 7.12
C ILE A 251 7.67 -6.33 8.30
N SER A 252 6.93 -6.42 9.41
CA SER A 252 7.15 -5.55 10.57
C SER A 252 8.50 -5.75 11.26
N ASN A 253 9.26 -6.78 10.91
CA ASN A 253 10.58 -7.11 11.47
C ASN A 253 11.74 -6.91 10.48
N LEU A 254 11.47 -6.45 9.26
CA LEU A 254 12.51 -6.15 8.28
C LEU A 254 13.39 -4.98 8.72
N ASP A 255 14.64 -4.96 8.26
CA ASP A 255 15.52 -3.81 8.37
C ASP A 255 15.31 -2.83 7.20
N VAL A 256 14.90 -3.33 6.03
CA VAL A 256 14.57 -2.51 4.85
C VAL A 256 13.67 -3.30 3.89
N MET A 257 12.77 -2.59 3.20
CA MET A 257 11.95 -3.12 2.11
C MET A 257 12.36 -2.50 0.78
N ILE A 258 12.66 -3.31 -0.23
CA ILE A 258 12.77 -2.90 -1.64
C ILE A 258 11.43 -3.21 -2.29
N SER A 259 10.75 -2.20 -2.78
CA SER A 259 9.43 -2.36 -3.39
C SER A 259 9.31 -1.60 -4.71
N MET A 260 8.58 -2.18 -5.63
CA MET A 260 8.00 -1.38 -6.72
C MET A 260 6.99 -0.39 -6.13
N ASP A 261 6.52 0.57 -6.93
CA ASP A 261 5.33 1.36 -6.60
C ASP A 261 4.11 0.42 -6.46
N SER A 262 4.01 -0.26 -5.30
CA SER A 262 3.09 -1.36 -5.03
C SER A 262 2.70 -1.44 -3.54
N ALA A 263 1.81 -2.38 -3.18
CA ALA A 263 1.22 -2.49 -1.85
C ALA A 263 2.24 -2.75 -0.73
N ASN A 264 3.27 -3.56 -0.99
CA ASN A 264 4.23 -3.97 0.06
C ASN A 264 5.03 -2.79 0.62
N GLY A 265 5.35 -1.79 -0.21
CA GLY A 265 5.98 -0.56 0.27
C GLY A 265 5.10 0.18 1.28
N HIS A 266 3.79 0.28 1.02
CA HIS A 266 2.85 0.91 1.95
C HIS A 266 2.64 0.09 3.22
N ILE A 267 2.63 -1.25 3.13
CA ILE A 267 2.54 -2.12 4.31
C ILE A 267 3.78 -1.95 5.18
N ALA A 268 4.97 -1.93 4.60
CA ALA A 268 6.22 -1.79 5.33
C ALA A 268 6.29 -0.47 6.13
N THR A 269 5.86 0.65 5.52
CA THR A 269 5.86 1.95 6.20
C THR A 269 4.89 2.03 7.38
N ASN A 270 3.89 1.16 7.45
CA ASN A 270 2.99 1.12 8.60
C ASN A 270 3.69 0.63 9.88
N TYR A 271 4.87 0.05 9.77
CA TYR A 271 5.67 -0.49 10.88
C TYR A 271 7.05 0.17 10.99
N ASP A 272 7.19 1.40 10.50
CA ASP A 272 8.44 2.18 10.48
C ASP A 272 9.59 1.50 9.70
N ILE A 273 9.26 0.58 8.80
CA ILE A 273 10.28 -0.05 7.98
C ILE A 273 10.66 0.91 6.84
N PRO A 274 11.96 1.23 6.69
CA PRO A 274 12.42 2.06 5.59
C PRO A 274 12.19 1.36 4.25
N VAL A 275 11.68 2.12 3.26
CA VAL A 275 11.33 1.58 1.94
C VAL A 275 12.15 2.24 0.84
N VAL A 276 12.91 1.43 0.11
CA VAL A 276 13.53 1.82 -1.17
C VAL A 276 12.52 1.52 -2.27
N THR A 277 11.94 2.58 -2.86
CA THR A 277 10.91 2.44 -3.90
C THR A 277 11.49 2.65 -5.29
N ILE A 278 11.24 1.70 -6.20
CA ILE A 278 11.69 1.75 -7.59
C ILE A 278 10.50 2.19 -8.46
N TRP A 279 10.70 3.26 -9.22
CA TRP A 279 9.68 3.90 -10.03
C TRP A 279 9.99 3.73 -11.53
N GLY A 280 9.01 3.20 -12.26
CA GLY A 280 9.07 3.06 -13.71
C GLY A 280 8.36 4.21 -14.43
N VAL A 281 7.24 3.92 -15.08
CA VAL A 281 6.41 4.91 -15.79
C VAL A 281 5.56 5.79 -14.86
N THR A 282 5.61 5.54 -13.55
CA THR A 282 5.01 6.36 -12.49
C THR A 282 6.05 7.26 -11.84
N HIS A 283 5.65 8.11 -10.89
CA HIS A 283 6.54 9.02 -10.18
C HIS A 283 6.01 9.35 -8.79
N PRO A 284 6.88 9.61 -7.79
CA PRO A 284 6.48 10.05 -6.45
C PRO A 284 5.49 11.24 -6.45
N TYR A 285 5.64 12.16 -7.40
CA TYR A 285 4.76 13.32 -7.55
C TYR A 285 3.29 12.96 -7.79
N ALA A 286 2.98 11.72 -8.17
CA ALA A 286 1.59 11.26 -8.31
C ALA A 286 0.83 11.14 -6.97
N GLY A 287 1.53 11.31 -5.82
CA GLY A 287 0.94 11.28 -4.48
C GLY A 287 0.67 9.88 -3.93
N PHE A 288 1.44 8.87 -4.41
CA PHE A 288 1.38 7.48 -3.96
C PHE A 288 2.70 6.98 -3.36
N SER A 289 3.63 7.88 -3.03
CA SER A 289 4.82 7.46 -2.28
C SER A 289 4.42 6.83 -0.95
N PRO A 290 5.16 5.81 -0.50
CA PRO A 290 5.03 5.31 0.86
C PRO A 290 5.16 6.47 1.87
N TRP A 291 4.25 6.48 2.85
CA TRP A 291 4.16 7.60 3.79
C TRP A 291 5.36 7.66 4.74
N ASN A 292 5.71 8.88 5.17
CA ASN A 292 6.81 9.15 6.12
C ASN A 292 8.16 8.56 5.70
N GLN A 293 8.47 8.58 4.38
CA GLN A 293 9.73 8.07 3.86
C GLN A 293 10.63 9.19 3.32
N ASN A 294 11.94 9.03 3.53
CA ASN A 294 12.94 9.92 2.97
C ASN A 294 12.89 9.86 1.42
N SER A 295 12.81 11.01 0.78
CA SER A 295 12.74 11.12 -0.69
C SER A 295 13.98 10.54 -1.40
N GLN A 296 15.13 10.48 -0.76
CA GLN A 296 16.36 9.89 -1.29
C GLN A 296 16.26 8.37 -1.51
N ARG A 297 15.24 7.71 -0.92
CA ARG A 297 14.94 6.29 -1.12
C ARG A 297 14.07 6.01 -2.35
N ASN A 298 13.70 7.06 -3.11
CA ASN A 298 13.01 6.91 -4.38
C ASN A 298 14.02 6.79 -5.52
N ILE A 299 14.04 5.65 -6.21
CA ILE A 299 14.90 5.40 -7.36
C ILE A 299 14.05 5.51 -8.62
N LEU A 300 14.42 6.43 -9.49
CA LEU A 300 13.62 6.83 -10.64
C LEU A 300 14.27 6.39 -11.95
N SER A 301 13.44 5.99 -12.92
CA SER A 301 13.88 5.87 -14.32
C SER A 301 14.38 7.20 -14.86
N ASP A 302 15.36 7.16 -15.76
CA ASP A 302 15.96 8.35 -16.35
C ASP A 302 14.94 9.10 -17.22
N ARG A 303 14.61 10.33 -16.82
CA ARG A 303 13.68 11.20 -17.53
C ARG A 303 14.32 11.97 -18.68
N THR A 304 15.62 12.01 -18.78
CA THR A 304 16.28 12.60 -19.95
C THR A 304 16.10 11.70 -21.17
N LEU A 305 16.17 10.37 -20.97
CA LEU A 305 15.89 9.37 -21.98
C LEU A 305 14.39 9.10 -22.17
N TYR A 306 13.59 9.26 -21.10
CA TYR A 306 12.15 8.98 -21.10
C TYR A 306 11.34 10.19 -20.61
N PRO A 307 11.30 11.31 -21.36
CA PRO A 307 10.80 12.61 -20.90
C PRO A 307 9.30 12.65 -20.60
N LEU A 308 8.52 11.68 -21.11
CA LEU A 308 7.09 11.62 -20.82
C LEU A 308 6.77 11.07 -19.42
N ILE A 309 7.73 10.55 -18.66
CA ILE A 309 7.48 10.07 -17.29
C ILE A 309 7.14 11.25 -16.36
N PRO A 310 6.09 11.12 -15.51
CA PRO A 310 5.15 9.99 -15.45
C PRO A 310 4.17 9.97 -16.62
N THR A 311 3.97 8.81 -17.21
CA THR A 311 2.99 8.59 -18.28
C THR A 311 1.63 8.18 -17.73
N SER A 312 1.63 7.69 -16.49
CA SER A 312 0.47 7.22 -15.76
C SER A 312 0.63 7.44 -14.26
N VAL A 313 -0.47 7.73 -13.59
CA VAL A 313 -0.52 7.80 -12.12
C VAL A 313 -0.53 6.40 -11.50
N TYR A 314 -1.12 5.43 -12.20
CA TYR A 314 -1.32 4.06 -11.70
C TYR A 314 -0.42 3.03 -12.38
N GLY A 315 0.35 3.42 -13.40
CA GLY A 315 1.22 2.55 -14.17
C GLY A 315 0.52 1.77 -15.28
N ASN A 316 -0.76 2.02 -15.54
CA ASN A 316 -1.58 1.32 -16.53
C ASN A 316 -1.40 1.86 -17.96
N ILE A 317 -0.62 2.89 -18.16
CA ILE A 317 -0.26 3.45 -19.47
C ILE A 317 1.25 3.44 -19.59
N CYS A 318 1.75 2.59 -20.47
CA CYS A 318 3.15 2.53 -20.88
C CYS A 318 3.20 2.77 -22.40
N PRO A 319 3.64 3.94 -22.86
CA PRO A 319 3.75 4.21 -24.29
C PRO A 319 4.78 3.30 -24.95
N ASN A 320 4.60 3.03 -26.24
CA ASN A 320 5.60 2.28 -27.03
C ASN A 320 6.99 2.91 -26.89
N GLY A 321 7.99 2.06 -26.66
CA GLY A 321 9.37 2.49 -26.41
C GLY A 321 9.68 2.83 -24.95
N TYR A 322 8.67 2.81 -24.02
CA TYR A 322 8.88 3.04 -22.59
C TYR A 322 8.97 1.76 -21.76
N GLU A 323 8.83 0.60 -22.38
CA GLU A 323 8.88 -0.73 -21.73
C GLU A 323 10.22 -0.97 -21.01
N ASN A 324 11.28 -0.37 -21.53
CA ASN A 324 12.64 -0.49 -21.02
C ASN A 324 13.08 0.68 -20.13
N CYS A 325 12.19 1.61 -19.76
CA CYS A 325 12.58 2.79 -18.99
C CYS A 325 13.28 2.44 -17.66
N MET A 326 12.89 1.37 -17.00
CA MET A 326 13.49 0.93 -15.74
C MET A 326 14.90 0.29 -15.94
N ARG A 327 15.33 -0.06 -17.16
CA ARG A 327 16.69 -0.50 -17.43
C ARG A 327 17.73 0.62 -17.30
N THR A 328 17.28 1.87 -17.24
CA THR A 328 18.15 3.02 -16.92
C THR A 328 18.55 3.08 -15.45
N ILE A 329 17.96 2.24 -14.59
CA ILE A 329 18.30 2.12 -13.19
C ILE A 329 19.31 0.97 -13.05
N PRO A 330 20.62 1.23 -12.81
CA PRO A 330 21.59 0.17 -12.60
C PRO A 330 21.35 -0.53 -11.26
N PRO A 331 21.55 -1.86 -11.15
CA PRO A 331 21.44 -2.60 -9.90
C PRO A 331 22.29 -2.02 -8.76
N GLU A 332 23.48 -1.51 -9.10
CA GLU A 332 24.43 -0.89 -8.16
C GLU A 332 23.81 0.31 -7.42
N LYS A 333 23.00 1.09 -8.11
CA LYS A 333 22.27 2.23 -7.53
C LYS A 333 21.30 1.76 -6.44
N ILE A 334 20.57 0.68 -6.69
CA ILE A 334 19.64 0.10 -5.73
C ILE A 334 20.42 -0.42 -4.51
N ILE A 335 21.51 -1.16 -4.75
CA ILE A 335 22.36 -1.72 -3.70
C ILE A 335 22.95 -0.60 -2.83
N GLU A 336 23.45 0.48 -3.43
CA GLU A 336 23.98 1.64 -2.73
C GLU A 336 22.95 2.27 -1.79
N VAL A 337 21.73 2.54 -2.31
CA VAL A 337 20.64 3.15 -1.52
C VAL A 337 20.21 2.25 -0.38
N VAL A 338 20.13 0.93 -0.61
CA VAL A 338 19.80 -0.05 0.44
C VAL A 338 20.85 -0.05 1.54
N LYS A 339 22.15 -0.12 1.20
CA LYS A 339 23.24 -0.09 2.17
C LYS A 339 23.22 1.20 3.02
N LYS A 340 23.11 2.37 2.37
CA LYS A 340 22.98 3.66 3.08
C LYS A 340 21.78 3.68 4.02
N THR A 341 20.64 3.13 3.58
CA THR A 341 19.43 3.07 4.38
C THR A 341 19.62 2.22 5.64
N MET A 342 20.23 1.03 5.52
CA MET A 342 20.48 0.13 6.66
C MET A 342 21.48 0.71 7.69
N ILE A 343 22.47 1.51 7.26
CA ILE A 343 23.39 2.19 8.17
C ILE A 343 22.65 3.25 9.00
N GLN A 344 21.80 4.05 8.35
CA GLN A 344 21.02 5.12 9.01
C GLN A 344 20.02 4.63 10.06
N THR A 345 19.56 3.39 9.95
CA THR A 345 18.62 2.77 10.90
C THR A 345 19.30 1.99 12.03
N SER A 346 20.62 1.85 11.98
CA SER A 346 21.41 1.16 13.02
C SER A 346 22.10 2.15 13.99
N SER A 347 22.05 3.45 13.67
CA SER A 347 22.49 4.57 14.51
C SER A 347 21.29 5.19 15.23
#